data_ac4aeaee84a7782a3a13350f64a4f8b7
#
_entry.id   ac4aeaee84a7782a3a13350f64a4f8b7
#
_cell.length_a   1.000
_cell.length_b   1.000
_cell.length_c   1.000
_cell.angle_alpha   90.00
_cell.angle_beta   90.00
_cell.angle_gamma   90.00
#
_symmetry.space_group_name_H-M   'P 1'
#
loop_
_entity.id
_entity.type
_entity.pdbx_description
1 polymer ?
#
loop_
_entity_poly.entity_id
_entity_poly.type
_entity_poly.pdbx_seq_one_letter_code
_entity_poly.pdbx_strand_id
1 'polypeptide(L)'
;MKERDLLIFLNAINFSSENSLKVLDYLIDKNLPLEDFYKLDFLEEKILTERSANRLDERAGDFDLIIEKISEKINSIGVHIVTILDEDYPDELRYIEDPPSVLYVRGNLKIYNPIAFVGARSHSSYGNMAVNKIIDDLRFYDFTIVSGMAYGIDTLSHRRALLNNLNTIAVLGTGIDVIYPKSNKALYEEISEKGAVISEFPPGTQANKFTFPMRNRIISGLSKTVVVVEAKDKSGSLITARLAAEQGREVFAVPGNITSIYSVGTNKLIRDGAIPLVEIKDILDFYPGILSKKDNEEKIDLDLEEMAVYNLIEKGINNTNDICINLNNEVFYINKILTKLELKGIIEKISMNEFQILK
;
A
#
# COMPACT_ATOMS: atom_id res chain seq x y z
N MET A 1 -3.40 -24.12 25.61
CA MET A 1 -3.07 -22.82 24.93
C MET A 1 -2.54 -23.13 23.54
N LYS A 2 -2.88 -22.31 22.53
CA LYS A 2 -2.30 -22.44 21.18
C LYS A 2 -1.14 -21.43 21.03
N GLU A 3 -0.16 -21.74 20.18
CA GLU A 3 0.96 -20.84 19.87
C GLU A 3 0.49 -19.44 19.45
N ARG A 4 -0.56 -19.41 18.64
CA ARG A 4 -1.22 -18.18 18.21
C ARG A 4 -1.71 -17.32 19.38
N ASP A 5 -2.32 -17.93 20.38
CA ASP A 5 -2.85 -17.22 21.55
C ASP A 5 -1.71 -16.62 22.40
N LEU A 6 -0.58 -17.32 22.49
CA LEU A 6 0.61 -16.82 23.15
C LEU A 6 1.16 -15.58 22.44
N LEU A 7 1.27 -15.59 21.11
CA LEU A 7 1.73 -14.43 20.35
C LEU A 7 0.81 -13.22 20.53
N ILE A 8 -0.52 -13.44 20.50
CA ILE A 8 -1.52 -12.38 20.72
C ILE A 8 -1.38 -11.80 22.12
N PHE A 9 -1.22 -12.65 23.13
CA PHE A 9 -1.02 -12.20 24.51
C PHE A 9 0.26 -11.35 24.65
N LEU A 10 1.40 -11.85 24.14
CA LEU A 10 2.68 -11.15 24.23
C LEU A 10 2.61 -9.78 23.52
N ASN A 11 1.98 -9.73 22.34
CA ASN A 11 1.74 -8.47 21.63
C ASN A 11 0.87 -7.52 22.47
N ALA A 12 -0.19 -8.02 23.08
CA ALA A 12 -1.12 -7.24 23.91
C ALA A 12 -0.48 -6.59 25.13
N ILE A 13 0.52 -7.25 25.71
CA ILE A 13 1.32 -6.68 26.80
C ILE A 13 2.50 -5.85 26.32
N ASN A 14 2.50 -5.46 25.02
CA ASN A 14 3.51 -4.64 24.36
C ASN A 14 4.92 -5.28 24.32
N PHE A 15 5.01 -6.57 24.10
CA PHE A 15 6.25 -7.19 23.66
C PHE A 15 6.57 -6.79 22.23
N SER A 16 7.87 -6.64 21.92
CA SER A 16 8.30 -6.56 20.52
C SER A 16 8.07 -7.90 19.82
N SER A 17 7.89 -7.88 18.52
CA SER A 17 7.76 -9.12 17.74
C SER A 17 8.96 -10.02 17.92
N GLU A 18 10.18 -9.48 17.92
CA GLU A 18 11.42 -10.20 18.19
C GLU A 18 11.36 -10.96 19.54
N ASN A 19 10.97 -10.29 20.62
CA ASN A 19 10.88 -10.94 21.93
C ASN A 19 9.75 -11.97 21.99
N SER A 20 8.63 -11.72 21.31
CA SER A 20 7.52 -12.68 21.25
C SER A 20 7.93 -13.97 20.55
N LEU A 21 8.66 -13.85 19.45
CA LEU A 21 9.17 -14.99 18.70
C LEU A 21 10.26 -15.75 19.50
N LYS A 22 11.19 -15.05 20.15
CA LYS A 22 12.19 -15.68 21.03
C LYS A 22 11.56 -16.53 22.15
N VAL A 23 10.50 -16.03 22.77
CA VAL A 23 9.75 -16.80 23.80
C VAL A 23 9.12 -18.04 23.19
N LEU A 24 8.44 -17.89 22.05
CA LEU A 24 7.80 -19.01 21.37
C LEU A 24 8.82 -20.07 20.92
N ASP A 25 9.87 -19.65 20.23
CA ASP A 25 10.93 -20.54 19.73
C ASP A 25 11.59 -21.32 20.85
N TYR A 26 11.90 -20.65 21.98
CA TYR A 26 12.48 -21.30 23.16
C TYR A 26 11.58 -22.41 23.71
N LEU A 27 10.26 -22.15 23.80
CA LEU A 27 9.31 -23.16 24.28
C LEU A 27 9.22 -24.37 23.35
N ILE A 28 9.21 -24.11 22.03
CA ILE A 28 9.18 -25.14 21.02
C ILE A 28 10.47 -25.98 21.04
N ASP A 29 11.62 -25.33 21.00
CA ASP A 29 12.95 -25.99 20.98
C ASP A 29 13.21 -26.87 22.21
N LYS A 30 12.71 -26.44 23.37
CA LYS A 30 12.79 -27.19 24.62
C LYS A 30 11.67 -28.21 24.81
N ASN A 31 10.72 -28.27 23.83
CA ASN A 31 9.53 -29.12 23.91
C ASN A 31 8.75 -28.92 25.23
N LEU A 32 8.59 -27.65 25.66
CA LEU A 32 7.89 -27.28 26.88
C LEU A 32 6.42 -26.99 26.58
N PRO A 33 5.49 -27.31 27.52
CA PRO A 33 4.11 -26.90 27.38
C PRO A 33 3.99 -25.38 27.32
N LEU A 34 3.22 -24.87 26.34
CA LEU A 34 3.00 -23.42 26.20
C LEU A 34 2.40 -22.77 27.44
N GLU A 35 1.60 -23.54 28.20
CA GLU A 35 0.99 -23.11 29.47
C GLU A 35 2.01 -22.84 30.53
N ASP A 36 3.22 -23.34 30.41
CA ASP A 36 4.28 -23.18 31.41
C ASP A 36 5.16 -21.95 31.17
N PHE A 37 4.84 -21.12 30.15
CA PHE A 37 5.62 -19.92 29.81
C PHE A 37 5.86 -18.98 31.00
N TYR A 38 4.91 -18.88 31.93
CA TYR A 38 5.02 -18.03 33.14
C TYR A 38 5.80 -18.66 34.29
N LYS A 39 6.20 -19.93 34.18
CA LYS A 39 7.00 -20.64 35.19
C LYS A 39 8.50 -20.60 34.90
N LEU A 40 8.88 -20.07 33.75
CA LEU A 40 10.25 -20.08 33.23
C LEU A 40 10.94 -18.76 33.57
N ASP A 41 12.19 -18.85 34.01
CA ASP A 41 13.05 -17.66 34.19
C ASP A 41 13.76 -17.35 32.84
N PHE A 42 13.06 -16.61 31.96
CA PHE A 42 13.61 -16.17 30.68
C PHE A 42 14.79 -15.18 30.83
N LEU A 43 14.99 -14.60 32.02
CA LEU A 43 16.14 -13.75 32.29
C LEU A 43 17.38 -14.61 32.57
N GLU A 44 17.28 -15.65 33.42
CA GLU A 44 18.36 -16.59 33.69
C GLU A 44 18.80 -17.32 32.41
N GLU A 45 17.86 -17.71 31.58
CA GLU A 45 18.10 -18.34 30.25
C GLU A 45 18.62 -17.35 29.19
N LYS A 46 18.73 -16.06 29.51
CA LYS A 46 19.19 -14.99 28.60
C LYS A 46 18.36 -14.81 27.32
N ILE A 47 17.10 -15.20 27.36
CA ILE A 47 16.14 -15.04 26.25
C ILE A 47 15.58 -13.61 26.23
N LEU A 48 15.26 -13.06 27.41
CA LEU A 48 14.69 -11.73 27.56
C LEU A 48 15.60 -10.81 28.37
N THR A 49 15.45 -9.52 28.17
CA THR A 49 16.02 -8.51 29.06
C THR A 49 15.24 -8.46 30.39
N GLU A 50 15.85 -8.00 31.43
CA GLU A 50 15.23 -7.82 32.77
C GLU A 50 13.88 -7.06 32.66
N ARG A 51 13.84 -5.99 31.88
CA ARG A 51 12.60 -5.21 31.68
C ARG A 51 11.49 -6.04 31.00
N SER A 52 11.84 -6.89 30.06
CA SER A 52 10.86 -7.73 29.35
C SER A 52 10.42 -8.89 30.22
N ALA A 53 11.32 -9.54 30.95
CA ALA A 53 11.01 -10.61 31.89
C ALA A 53 10.07 -10.13 33.00
N ASN A 54 10.40 -9.03 33.69
CA ASN A 54 9.53 -8.43 34.71
C ASN A 54 8.12 -8.12 34.19
N ARG A 55 8.01 -7.59 32.94
CA ARG A 55 6.71 -7.32 32.33
C ARG A 55 5.90 -8.60 32.09
N LEU A 56 6.56 -9.69 31.68
CA LEU A 56 5.93 -10.99 31.50
C LEU A 56 5.39 -11.52 32.84
N ASP A 57 6.22 -11.50 33.88
CA ASP A 57 5.86 -11.99 35.21
C ASP A 57 4.68 -11.23 35.83
N GLU A 58 4.67 -9.89 35.66
CA GLU A 58 3.57 -9.04 36.17
C GLU A 58 2.23 -9.32 35.47
N ARG A 59 2.22 -9.81 34.24
CA ARG A 59 1.02 -9.92 33.40
C ARG A 59 0.64 -11.36 33.05
N ALA A 60 1.50 -12.34 33.36
CA ALA A 60 1.26 -13.74 32.98
C ALA A 60 -0.03 -14.31 33.58
N GLY A 61 -0.35 -13.90 34.83
CA GLY A 61 -1.59 -14.31 35.51
C GLY A 61 -2.87 -13.75 34.89
N ASP A 62 -2.77 -12.73 34.04
CA ASP A 62 -3.91 -12.08 33.36
C ASP A 62 -4.18 -12.68 31.96
N PHE A 63 -3.54 -13.77 31.56
CA PHE A 63 -3.57 -14.31 30.19
C PHE A 63 -5.00 -14.41 29.64
N ASP A 64 -5.86 -15.20 30.29
CA ASP A 64 -7.23 -15.44 29.81
C ASP A 64 -8.04 -14.13 29.73
N LEU A 65 -7.91 -13.26 30.72
CA LEU A 65 -8.59 -11.97 30.79
C LEU A 65 -8.14 -11.05 29.64
N ILE A 66 -6.84 -11.05 29.29
CA ILE A 66 -6.30 -10.22 28.20
C ILE A 66 -6.78 -10.76 26.85
N ILE A 67 -6.73 -12.06 26.62
CA ILE A 67 -7.22 -12.69 25.38
C ILE A 67 -8.71 -12.43 25.18
N GLU A 68 -9.52 -12.58 26.24
CA GLU A 68 -10.96 -12.28 26.20
C GLU A 68 -11.23 -10.82 25.82
N LYS A 69 -10.61 -9.87 26.50
CA LYS A 69 -10.75 -8.43 26.23
C LYS A 69 -10.35 -8.05 24.81
N ILE A 70 -9.26 -8.63 24.28
CA ILE A 70 -8.85 -8.38 22.90
C ILE A 70 -9.88 -8.96 21.95
N SER A 71 -10.33 -10.20 22.17
CA SER A 71 -11.32 -10.87 21.33
C SER A 71 -12.63 -10.09 21.28
N GLU A 72 -13.15 -9.63 22.40
CA GLU A 72 -14.32 -8.77 22.47
C GLU A 72 -14.12 -7.46 21.71
N LYS A 73 -12.99 -6.80 21.94
CA LYS A 73 -12.67 -5.54 21.30
C LYS A 73 -12.60 -5.65 19.78
N ILE A 74 -11.83 -6.60 19.23
CA ILE A 74 -11.68 -6.78 17.78
C ILE A 74 -13.01 -7.17 17.12
N ASN A 75 -13.80 -8.05 17.74
CA ASN A 75 -15.12 -8.43 17.24
C ASN A 75 -16.06 -7.22 17.17
N SER A 76 -16.04 -6.34 18.19
CA SER A 76 -16.89 -5.15 18.23
C SER A 76 -16.61 -4.14 17.12
N ILE A 77 -15.42 -4.17 16.51
CA ILE A 77 -14.99 -3.22 15.47
C ILE A 77 -14.74 -3.88 14.11
N GLY A 78 -15.13 -5.16 13.94
CA GLY A 78 -14.97 -5.90 12.68
C GLY A 78 -13.49 -6.09 12.27
N VAL A 79 -12.62 -6.36 13.23
CA VAL A 79 -11.19 -6.62 13.05
C VAL A 79 -10.93 -8.11 13.24
N HIS A 80 -10.03 -8.68 12.45
CA HIS A 80 -9.50 -10.01 12.69
C HIS A 80 -7.99 -9.95 12.92
N ILE A 81 -7.43 -11.00 13.50
CA ILE A 81 -6.01 -11.11 13.78
C ILE A 81 -5.40 -12.12 12.80
N VAL A 82 -4.27 -11.73 12.23
CA VAL A 82 -3.38 -12.60 11.45
C VAL A 82 -2.04 -12.65 12.17
N THR A 83 -1.56 -13.84 12.50
CA THR A 83 -0.26 -14.04 13.14
C THR A 83 0.74 -14.59 12.13
N ILE A 84 2.02 -14.48 12.42
CA ILE A 84 3.08 -15.02 11.55
C ILE A 84 2.97 -16.53 11.33
N LEU A 85 2.17 -17.24 12.14
CA LEU A 85 1.92 -18.68 12.03
C LEU A 85 0.76 -19.02 11.09
N ASP A 86 -0.07 -18.05 10.73
CA ASP A 86 -1.25 -18.25 9.91
C ASP A 86 -0.87 -18.32 8.42
N GLU A 87 -1.63 -19.07 7.61
CA GLU A 87 -1.37 -19.24 6.16
C GLU A 87 -1.63 -17.95 5.37
N ASP A 88 -2.54 -17.12 5.85
CA ASP A 88 -2.89 -15.82 5.23
C ASP A 88 -1.96 -14.67 5.68
N TYR A 89 -0.90 -14.98 6.46
CA TYR A 89 0.11 -13.98 6.76
C TYR A 89 0.93 -13.63 5.51
N PRO A 90 1.14 -12.32 5.20
CA PRO A 90 1.86 -11.91 4.00
C PRO A 90 3.28 -12.48 3.95
N ASP A 91 3.58 -13.25 2.90
CA ASP A 91 4.89 -13.89 2.75
C ASP A 91 6.03 -12.87 2.68
N GLU A 92 5.80 -11.70 2.07
CA GLU A 92 6.79 -10.64 1.98
C GLU A 92 7.27 -10.15 3.34
N LEU A 93 6.41 -10.22 4.38
CA LEU A 93 6.77 -9.83 5.74
C LEU A 93 7.53 -10.90 6.51
N ARG A 94 7.43 -12.17 6.14
CA ARG A 94 8.12 -13.27 6.85
C ARG A 94 9.64 -13.14 6.81
N TYR A 95 10.14 -12.50 5.75
CA TYR A 95 11.58 -12.45 5.45
C TYR A 95 12.26 -11.12 5.79
N ILE A 96 11.55 -10.17 6.40
CA ILE A 96 12.20 -8.96 6.93
C ILE A 96 12.89 -9.27 8.26
N GLU A 97 13.89 -8.47 8.64
CA GLU A 97 14.70 -8.70 9.85
C GLU A 97 13.86 -8.77 11.14
N ASP A 98 12.81 -7.95 11.27
CA ASP A 98 11.89 -7.92 12.41
C ASP A 98 10.43 -8.04 11.91
N PRO A 99 9.96 -9.27 11.58
CA PRO A 99 8.61 -9.48 11.09
C PRO A 99 7.58 -9.24 12.20
N PRO A 100 6.45 -8.56 11.95
CA PRO A 100 5.39 -8.40 12.95
C PRO A 100 4.80 -9.77 13.31
N SER A 101 4.91 -10.19 14.58
CA SER A 101 4.36 -11.47 15.03
C SER A 101 2.84 -11.52 14.98
N VAL A 102 2.19 -10.35 15.05
CA VAL A 102 0.73 -10.17 15.05
C VAL A 102 0.37 -8.99 14.17
N LEU A 103 -0.65 -9.15 13.34
CA LEU A 103 -1.30 -8.10 12.57
C LEU A 103 -2.79 -8.05 12.92
N TYR A 104 -3.27 -6.89 13.33
CA TYR A 104 -4.69 -6.58 13.43
C TYR A 104 -5.13 -6.06 12.06
N VAL A 105 -6.15 -6.69 11.48
CA VAL A 105 -6.59 -6.43 10.11
C VAL A 105 -8.05 -6.03 10.08
N ARG A 106 -8.36 -4.90 9.46
CA ARG A 106 -9.73 -4.48 9.15
C ARG A 106 -9.88 -4.39 7.63
N GLY A 107 -10.82 -5.12 7.08
CA GLY A 107 -11.02 -5.26 5.64
C GLY A 107 -10.45 -6.56 5.09
N ASN A 108 -10.09 -6.58 3.81
CA ASN A 108 -9.62 -7.76 3.10
C ASN A 108 -8.14 -7.61 2.73
N LEU A 109 -7.26 -8.34 3.42
CA LEU A 109 -5.81 -8.31 3.21
C LEU A 109 -5.41 -9.16 1.99
N LYS A 110 -5.82 -8.72 0.80
CA LYS A 110 -5.35 -9.29 -0.46
C LYS A 110 -4.23 -8.43 -1.02
N ILE A 111 -3.16 -9.08 -1.46
CA ILE A 111 -1.95 -8.41 -1.95
C ILE A 111 -1.66 -8.89 -3.36
N TYR A 112 -1.57 -7.94 -4.30
CA TYR A 112 -1.22 -8.19 -5.70
C TYR A 112 -0.14 -7.19 -6.11
N ASN A 113 1.04 -7.66 -6.49
CA ASN A 113 2.14 -6.81 -6.95
C ASN A 113 2.32 -5.54 -6.08
N PRO A 114 2.62 -5.68 -4.77
CA PRO A 114 2.56 -4.57 -3.85
C PRO A 114 3.65 -3.54 -4.13
N ILE A 115 3.25 -2.27 -4.13
CA ILE A 115 4.12 -1.11 -4.31
C ILE A 115 3.84 -0.07 -3.23
N ALA A 116 4.87 0.37 -2.50
CA ALA A 116 4.72 1.42 -1.51
C ALA A 116 4.86 2.82 -2.11
N PHE A 117 4.01 3.73 -1.69
CA PHE A 117 4.14 5.16 -1.95
C PHE A 117 4.33 5.89 -0.63
N VAL A 118 5.44 6.61 -0.50
CA VAL A 118 5.77 7.39 0.69
C VAL A 118 6.28 8.77 0.32
N GLY A 119 6.17 9.72 1.26
CA GLY A 119 6.69 11.04 1.00
C GLY A 119 6.43 12.06 2.10
N ALA A 120 6.57 13.33 1.74
CA ALA A 120 6.41 14.45 2.64
C ALA A 120 4.95 14.57 3.15
N ARG A 121 4.79 14.86 4.45
CA ARG A 121 3.48 15.14 5.07
C ARG A 121 2.87 16.46 4.56
N SER A 122 3.71 17.40 4.13
CA SER A 122 3.32 18.62 3.43
C SER A 122 3.95 18.54 2.05
N HIS A 123 3.14 18.36 1.04
CA HIS A 123 3.56 18.19 -0.36
C HIS A 123 3.38 19.48 -1.15
N SER A 124 4.07 19.59 -2.29
CA SER A 124 3.86 20.64 -3.29
C SER A 124 2.74 20.26 -4.27
N SER A 125 2.35 21.18 -5.15
CA SER A 125 1.48 20.88 -6.29
C SER A 125 2.10 19.84 -7.25
N TYR A 126 3.43 19.88 -7.40
CA TYR A 126 4.17 18.90 -8.18
C TYR A 126 4.05 17.49 -7.59
N GLY A 127 4.22 17.34 -6.27
CA GLY A 127 4.04 16.05 -5.59
C GLY A 127 2.65 15.46 -5.78
N ASN A 128 1.61 16.31 -5.73
CA ASN A 128 0.25 15.89 -6.04
C ASN A 128 0.11 15.42 -7.51
N MET A 129 0.63 16.19 -8.46
CA MET A 129 0.62 15.80 -9.88
C MET A 129 1.38 14.49 -10.13
N ALA A 130 2.53 14.31 -9.49
CA ALA A 130 3.34 13.11 -9.63
C ALA A 130 2.61 11.86 -9.11
N VAL A 131 2.01 11.94 -7.89
CA VAL A 131 1.18 10.84 -7.34
C VAL A 131 0.06 10.48 -8.30
N ASN A 132 -0.69 11.50 -8.77
CA ASN A 132 -1.83 11.27 -9.65
C ASN A 132 -1.38 10.59 -10.95
N LYS A 133 -0.35 11.14 -11.61
CA LYS A 133 0.15 10.57 -12.87
C LYS A 133 0.59 9.13 -12.70
N ILE A 134 1.43 8.83 -11.71
CA ILE A 134 2.00 7.50 -11.54
C ILE A 134 0.90 6.48 -11.21
N ILE A 135 -0.01 6.80 -10.28
CA ILE A 135 -1.08 5.86 -9.89
C ILE A 135 -2.13 5.72 -10.99
N ASP A 136 -2.38 6.76 -11.80
CA ASP A 136 -3.25 6.66 -12.98
C ASP A 136 -2.67 5.72 -14.03
N ASP A 137 -1.37 5.77 -14.24
CA ASP A 137 -0.70 4.85 -15.15
C ASP A 137 -0.73 3.40 -14.63
N LEU A 138 -0.67 3.20 -13.30
CA LEU A 138 -0.76 1.88 -12.65
C LEU A 138 -2.16 1.26 -12.73
N ARG A 139 -3.24 2.02 -12.96
CA ARG A 139 -4.63 1.50 -12.99
C ARG A 139 -4.85 0.38 -14.01
N PHE A 140 -4.02 0.35 -15.04
CA PHE A 140 -4.09 -0.67 -16.09
C PHE A 140 -3.45 -2.01 -15.70
N TYR A 141 -2.98 -2.14 -14.46
CA TYR A 141 -2.33 -3.33 -13.95
C TYR A 141 -2.89 -3.69 -12.58
N ASP A 142 -2.68 -4.95 -12.14
CA ASP A 142 -3.09 -5.39 -10.81
C ASP A 142 -2.01 -5.05 -9.78
N PHE A 143 -2.08 -3.84 -9.24
CA PHE A 143 -1.23 -3.40 -8.14
C PHE A 143 -2.01 -3.21 -6.84
N THR A 144 -1.32 -3.44 -5.73
CA THR A 144 -1.75 -3.02 -4.40
C THR A 144 -0.90 -1.83 -3.95
N ILE A 145 -1.52 -0.69 -3.70
CA ILE A 145 -0.84 0.50 -3.20
C ILE A 145 -0.72 0.42 -1.70
N VAL A 146 0.50 0.36 -1.18
CA VAL A 146 0.79 0.31 0.26
C VAL A 146 1.27 1.68 0.73
N SER A 147 0.70 2.19 1.82
CA SER A 147 1.18 3.44 2.42
C SER A 147 0.80 3.54 3.91
N GLY A 148 1.17 4.67 4.54
CA GLY A 148 1.11 4.81 5.99
C GLY A 148 -0.02 5.66 6.52
N MET A 149 -1.03 6.04 5.75
CA MET A 149 -2.15 6.88 6.18
C MET A 149 -1.73 8.28 6.73
N ALA A 150 -0.46 8.68 6.62
CA ALA A 150 -0.01 9.99 7.08
C ALA A 150 -0.57 11.13 6.22
N TYR A 151 -0.48 12.37 6.71
CA TYR A 151 -0.75 13.54 5.88
C TYR A 151 0.10 13.54 4.60
N GLY A 152 -0.35 14.25 3.57
CA GLY A 152 0.40 14.48 2.33
C GLY A 152 0.40 13.30 1.40
N ILE A 153 1.58 12.84 0.98
CA ILE A 153 1.76 11.84 -0.07
C ILE A 153 1.03 10.53 0.25
N ASP A 154 1.09 10.05 1.49
CA ASP A 154 0.40 8.81 1.90
C ASP A 154 -1.12 8.92 1.67
N THR A 155 -1.73 10.02 2.16
CA THR A 155 -3.17 10.30 1.96
C THR A 155 -3.54 10.41 0.49
N LEU A 156 -2.72 11.10 -0.32
CA LEU A 156 -2.96 11.26 -1.76
C LEU A 156 -2.91 9.91 -2.47
N SER A 157 -1.92 9.07 -2.13
CA SER A 157 -1.72 7.77 -2.74
C SER A 157 -2.90 6.84 -2.49
N HIS A 158 -3.41 6.75 -1.26
CA HIS A 158 -4.59 5.97 -0.95
C HIS A 158 -5.84 6.48 -1.69
N ARG A 159 -6.08 7.79 -1.67
CA ARG A 159 -7.22 8.39 -2.39
C ARG A 159 -7.16 8.12 -3.88
N ARG A 160 -5.97 8.27 -4.48
CA ARG A 160 -5.82 8.05 -5.92
C ARG A 160 -5.96 6.57 -6.30
N ALA A 161 -5.48 5.66 -5.44
CA ALA A 161 -5.70 4.23 -5.60
C ALA A 161 -7.20 3.89 -5.60
N LEU A 162 -7.94 4.38 -4.62
CA LEU A 162 -9.40 4.15 -4.51
C LEU A 162 -10.17 4.72 -5.71
N LEU A 163 -9.82 5.91 -6.18
CA LEU A 163 -10.41 6.53 -7.38
C LEU A 163 -10.17 5.72 -8.65
N ASN A 164 -9.05 5.01 -8.73
CA ASN A 164 -8.68 4.15 -9.85
C ASN A 164 -9.08 2.67 -9.65
N ASN A 165 -9.88 2.35 -8.63
CA ASN A 165 -10.26 0.98 -8.27
C ASN A 165 -9.06 0.04 -8.06
N LEU A 166 -7.90 0.59 -7.66
CA LEU A 166 -6.76 -0.20 -7.24
C LEU A 166 -6.92 -0.60 -5.78
N ASN A 167 -6.46 -1.82 -5.47
CA ASN A 167 -6.37 -2.26 -4.08
C ASN A 167 -5.40 -1.37 -3.29
N THR A 168 -5.72 -1.09 -2.02
CA THR A 168 -4.82 -0.30 -1.18
C THR A 168 -4.82 -0.79 0.26
N ILE A 169 -3.61 -0.81 0.85
CA ILE A 169 -3.38 -1.25 2.22
C ILE A 169 -2.77 -0.09 3.00
N ALA A 170 -3.49 0.33 4.05
CA ALA A 170 -3.00 1.34 4.97
C ALA A 170 -2.37 0.68 6.19
N VAL A 171 -1.09 0.91 6.40
CA VAL A 171 -0.36 0.43 7.58
C VAL A 171 -0.39 1.53 8.64
N LEU A 172 -0.85 1.23 9.87
CA LEU A 172 -0.98 2.23 10.94
C LEU A 172 0.21 2.18 11.91
N GLY A 173 0.60 3.34 12.41
CA GLY A 173 1.53 3.48 13.55
C GLY A 173 0.81 3.66 14.89
N THR A 174 -0.45 3.22 14.97
CA THR A 174 -1.33 3.27 16.14
C THR A 174 -2.09 1.96 16.24
N GLY A 175 -2.79 1.71 17.33
CA GLY A 175 -3.77 0.61 17.37
C GLY A 175 -4.79 0.76 16.25
N ILE A 176 -5.32 -0.38 15.79
CA ILE A 176 -6.23 -0.44 14.65
C ILE A 176 -7.50 0.43 14.84
N ASP A 177 -7.93 0.65 16.06
CA ASP A 177 -9.08 1.46 16.45
C ASP A 177 -8.76 2.95 16.71
N VAL A 178 -7.48 3.35 16.59
CA VAL A 178 -7.02 4.72 16.80
C VAL A 178 -6.64 5.38 15.47
N ILE A 179 -7.57 6.13 14.89
CA ILE A 179 -7.38 6.78 13.58
C ILE A 179 -6.48 8.00 13.73
N TYR A 180 -5.33 7.97 13.06
CA TYR A 180 -4.41 9.10 12.99
C TYR A 180 -3.87 9.30 11.57
N PRO A 181 -3.95 10.52 11.01
CA PRO A 181 -4.60 11.72 11.57
C PRO A 181 -6.14 11.60 11.57
N LYS A 182 -6.81 12.28 12.51
CA LYS A 182 -8.28 12.23 12.64
C LYS A 182 -9.03 12.71 11.39
N SER A 183 -8.43 13.60 10.60
CA SER A 183 -8.98 14.08 9.34
C SER A 183 -9.13 12.99 8.27
N ASN A 184 -8.40 11.88 8.41
CA ASN A 184 -8.44 10.74 7.48
C ASN A 184 -9.50 9.68 7.87
N LYS A 185 -10.44 10.01 8.78
CA LYS A 185 -11.46 9.05 9.20
C LYS A 185 -12.28 8.48 8.03
N ALA A 186 -12.76 9.33 7.15
CA ALA A 186 -13.52 8.87 5.97
C ALA A 186 -12.66 7.98 5.05
N LEU A 187 -11.40 8.34 4.85
CA LEU A 187 -10.45 7.54 4.07
C LEU A 187 -10.17 6.19 4.73
N TYR A 188 -10.02 6.15 6.05
CA TYR A 188 -9.86 4.93 6.83
C TYR A 188 -11.03 3.96 6.60
N GLU A 189 -12.27 4.45 6.71
CA GLU A 189 -13.46 3.61 6.50
C GLU A 189 -13.52 3.10 5.05
N GLU A 190 -13.28 3.97 4.07
CA GLU A 190 -13.30 3.57 2.66
C GLU A 190 -12.21 2.53 2.33
N ILE A 191 -10.99 2.67 2.87
CA ILE A 191 -9.93 1.66 2.70
C ILE A 191 -10.34 0.34 3.37
N SER A 192 -10.96 0.40 4.55
CA SER A 192 -11.43 -0.80 5.25
C SER A 192 -12.49 -1.57 4.47
N GLU A 193 -13.29 -0.89 3.63
CA GLU A 193 -14.32 -1.51 2.80
C GLU A 193 -13.78 -2.10 1.49
N LYS A 194 -12.82 -1.41 0.85
CA LYS A 194 -12.34 -1.74 -0.51
C LYS A 194 -10.97 -2.42 -0.55
N GLY A 195 -10.23 -2.39 0.55
CA GLY A 195 -8.89 -2.93 0.71
C GLY A 195 -8.67 -3.40 2.13
N ALA A 196 -7.58 -2.98 2.77
CA ALA A 196 -7.31 -3.30 4.17
C ALA A 196 -6.62 -2.16 4.93
N VAL A 197 -6.95 -2.05 6.21
CA VAL A 197 -6.16 -1.30 7.19
C VAL A 197 -5.52 -2.30 8.14
N ILE A 198 -4.22 -2.16 8.37
CA ILE A 198 -3.47 -3.09 9.23
C ILE A 198 -2.66 -2.36 10.28
N SER A 199 -2.44 -3.01 11.41
CA SER A 199 -1.56 -2.55 12.48
C SER A 199 -0.91 -3.71 13.21
N GLU A 200 0.36 -3.58 13.62
CA GLU A 200 1.00 -4.49 14.55
C GLU A 200 0.72 -4.12 16.02
N PHE A 201 0.24 -2.91 16.26
CA PHE A 201 0.02 -2.41 17.61
C PHE A 201 -1.35 -2.85 18.15
N PRO A 202 -1.42 -3.29 19.42
CA PRO A 202 -2.68 -3.69 20.04
C PRO A 202 -3.70 -2.54 20.03
N PRO A 203 -5.01 -2.88 20.01
CA PRO A 203 -6.09 -1.88 20.08
C PRO A 203 -5.89 -0.93 21.26
N GLY A 204 -6.23 0.35 21.06
CA GLY A 204 -6.05 1.42 22.03
C GLY A 204 -4.67 2.08 22.02
N THR A 205 -3.68 1.56 21.29
CA THR A 205 -2.35 2.17 21.20
C THR A 205 -2.42 3.55 20.55
N GLN A 206 -2.00 4.57 21.30
CA GLN A 206 -2.04 5.96 20.86
C GLN A 206 -0.87 6.32 19.94
N ALA A 207 -1.07 7.36 19.10
CA ALA A 207 -0.04 7.88 18.23
C ALA A 207 1.20 8.34 19.03
N ASN A 208 2.36 7.81 18.69
CA ASN A 208 3.63 8.08 19.35
C ASN A 208 4.74 8.28 18.32
N LYS A 209 5.70 9.17 18.63
CA LYS A 209 6.85 9.45 17.75
C LYS A 209 7.72 8.22 17.45
N PHE A 210 7.68 7.19 18.31
CA PHE A 210 8.46 5.96 18.12
C PHE A 210 7.72 4.92 17.28
N THR A 211 6.39 4.86 17.34
CA THR A 211 5.60 3.84 16.61
C THR A 211 5.58 4.07 15.10
N PHE A 212 5.67 5.32 14.63
CA PHE A 212 5.71 5.61 13.19
C PHE A 212 6.95 5.08 12.47
N PRO A 213 8.19 5.27 12.99
CA PRO A 213 9.38 4.64 12.40
C PRO A 213 9.34 3.11 12.45
N MET A 214 8.86 2.52 13.55
CA MET A 214 8.69 1.06 13.68
C MET A 214 7.74 0.52 12.60
N ARG A 215 6.59 1.16 12.39
CA ARG A 215 5.63 0.79 11.39
C ARG A 215 6.20 0.83 9.96
N ASN A 216 7.12 1.74 9.66
CA ASN A 216 7.62 1.92 8.30
C ASN A 216 8.30 0.66 7.74
N ARG A 217 8.87 -0.22 8.58
CA ARG A 217 9.41 -1.51 8.15
C ARG A 217 8.34 -2.43 7.56
N ILE A 218 7.10 -2.28 8.01
CA ILE A 218 5.96 -3.05 7.48
C ILE A 218 5.53 -2.49 6.12
N ILE A 219 5.56 -1.16 5.91
CA ILE A 219 5.28 -0.56 4.61
C ILE A 219 6.27 -1.05 3.57
N SER A 220 7.58 -0.95 3.85
CA SER A 220 8.62 -1.43 2.94
C SER A 220 8.60 -2.95 2.81
N GLY A 221 8.41 -3.66 3.92
CA GLY A 221 8.39 -5.12 3.97
C GLY A 221 7.29 -5.77 3.14
N LEU A 222 6.08 -5.19 3.17
CA LEU A 222 4.96 -5.63 2.33
C LEU A 222 5.18 -5.39 0.83
N SER A 223 6.09 -4.49 0.47
CA SER A 223 6.19 -3.98 -0.89
C SER A 223 7.40 -4.56 -1.62
N LYS A 224 7.25 -4.84 -2.90
CA LYS A 224 8.36 -5.24 -3.75
C LYS A 224 9.22 -4.04 -4.14
N THR A 225 8.57 -2.89 -4.33
CA THR A 225 9.22 -1.61 -4.65
C THR A 225 8.66 -0.49 -3.77
N VAL A 226 9.48 0.53 -3.51
CA VAL A 226 9.11 1.71 -2.71
C VAL A 226 9.35 2.98 -3.52
N VAL A 227 8.30 3.76 -3.75
CA VAL A 227 8.34 5.05 -4.45
C VAL A 227 8.35 6.18 -3.44
N VAL A 228 9.43 6.98 -3.44
CA VAL A 228 9.52 8.22 -2.67
C VAL A 228 9.18 9.39 -3.58
N VAL A 229 8.00 10.00 -3.39
CA VAL A 229 7.50 11.04 -4.30
C VAL A 229 8.10 12.40 -4.00
N GLU A 230 8.11 12.81 -2.75
CA GLU A 230 8.74 14.04 -2.26
C GLU A 230 9.34 13.81 -0.88
N ALA A 231 10.52 14.36 -0.65
CA ALA A 231 11.18 14.30 0.64
C ALA A 231 12.01 15.55 0.90
N LYS A 232 11.78 16.21 2.05
CA LYS A 232 12.71 17.18 2.58
C LYS A 232 13.95 16.47 3.12
N ASP A 233 15.01 17.22 3.42
CA ASP A 233 16.29 16.68 3.87
C ASP A 233 16.20 15.72 5.08
N LYS A 234 15.29 15.97 5.99
CA LYS A 234 15.04 15.13 7.19
C LYS A 234 13.63 14.55 7.21
N SER A 235 13.14 14.06 6.06
CA SER A 235 11.81 13.47 5.96
C SER A 235 11.78 12.06 6.56
N GLY A 236 10.70 11.71 7.26
CA GLY A 236 10.46 10.34 7.73
C GLY A 236 10.33 9.30 6.60
N SER A 237 9.99 9.72 5.37
CA SER A 237 9.97 8.86 4.19
C SER A 237 11.36 8.35 3.78
N LEU A 238 12.42 9.09 4.13
CA LEU A 238 13.81 8.63 3.92
C LEU A 238 14.17 7.44 4.83
N ILE A 239 13.52 7.34 6.01
CA ILE A 239 13.65 6.17 6.88
C ILE A 239 13.05 4.95 6.18
N THR A 240 11.87 5.09 5.57
CA THR A 240 11.23 4.01 4.81
C THR A 240 12.08 3.58 3.62
N ALA A 241 12.67 4.53 2.89
CA ALA A 241 13.57 4.24 1.77
C ALA A 241 14.81 3.45 2.22
N ARG A 242 15.42 3.82 3.36
CA ARG A 242 16.54 3.09 3.93
C ARG A 242 16.14 1.67 4.34
N LEU A 243 15.04 1.51 5.08
CA LEU A 243 14.52 0.20 5.47
C LEU A 243 14.21 -0.67 4.25
N ALA A 244 13.67 -0.09 3.17
CA ALA A 244 13.44 -0.79 1.91
C ALA A 244 14.75 -1.35 1.33
N ALA A 245 15.81 -0.54 1.26
CA ALA A 245 17.11 -0.98 0.77
C ALA A 245 17.71 -2.08 1.68
N GLU A 246 17.64 -1.94 3.00
CA GLU A 246 18.07 -2.95 3.98
C GLU A 246 17.30 -4.27 3.82
N GLN A 247 16.03 -4.21 3.44
CA GLN A 247 15.16 -5.36 3.16
C GLN A 247 15.30 -5.92 1.72
N GLY A 248 16.25 -5.40 0.91
CA GLY A 248 16.44 -5.83 -0.48
C GLY A 248 15.28 -5.42 -1.42
N ARG A 249 14.55 -4.34 -1.09
CA ARG A 249 13.49 -3.79 -1.94
C ARG A 249 14.05 -2.69 -2.83
N GLU A 250 13.56 -2.61 -4.05
CA GLU A 250 13.95 -1.54 -4.96
C GLU A 250 13.37 -0.19 -4.54
N VAL A 251 14.20 0.84 -4.56
CA VAL A 251 13.80 2.20 -4.19
C VAL A 251 13.77 3.10 -5.42
N PHE A 252 12.60 3.63 -5.70
CA PHE A 252 12.39 4.66 -6.72
C PHE A 252 12.27 6.03 -6.06
N ALA A 253 12.82 7.05 -6.68
CA ALA A 253 12.66 8.42 -6.24
C ALA A 253 12.22 9.31 -7.41
N VAL A 254 11.18 10.10 -7.19
CA VAL A 254 10.70 11.05 -8.21
C VAL A 254 11.69 12.21 -8.30
N PRO A 255 12.31 12.46 -9.47
CA PRO A 255 13.20 13.60 -9.66
C PRO A 255 12.47 14.92 -9.48
N GLY A 256 13.15 15.93 -8.98
CA GLY A 256 12.55 17.25 -8.83
C GLY A 256 13.56 18.37 -8.94
N ASN A 257 13.05 19.61 -8.91
CA ASN A 257 13.87 20.80 -9.05
C ASN A 257 14.88 20.89 -7.90
N ILE A 258 16.16 21.13 -8.23
CA ILE A 258 17.26 21.25 -7.26
C ILE A 258 17.09 22.42 -6.27
N THR A 259 16.27 23.43 -6.61
CA THR A 259 15.94 24.55 -5.73
C THR A 259 14.72 24.29 -4.84
N SER A 260 14.00 23.18 -5.05
CA SER A 260 12.82 22.82 -4.26
C SER A 260 13.21 22.10 -2.97
N ILE A 261 12.76 22.61 -1.84
CA ILE A 261 12.96 21.95 -0.53
C ILE A 261 12.28 20.57 -0.45
N TYR A 262 11.28 20.30 -1.29
CA TYR A 262 10.55 19.04 -1.35
C TYR A 262 11.28 17.97 -2.16
N SER A 263 12.27 18.36 -2.99
CA SER A 263 13.02 17.46 -3.85
C SER A 263 14.43 17.17 -3.32
N VAL A 264 14.86 17.83 -2.24
CA VAL A 264 16.21 17.63 -1.69
C VAL A 264 16.47 16.16 -1.32
N GLY A 265 15.50 15.54 -0.63
CA GLY A 265 15.64 14.16 -0.19
C GLY A 265 15.58 13.17 -1.35
N THR A 266 14.65 13.33 -2.29
CA THR A 266 14.53 12.43 -3.46
C THR A 266 15.73 12.53 -4.38
N ASN A 267 16.24 13.75 -4.65
CA ASN A 267 17.45 13.94 -5.46
C ASN A 267 18.70 13.35 -4.77
N LYS A 268 18.78 13.38 -3.42
CA LYS A 268 19.83 12.70 -2.67
C LYS A 268 19.72 11.19 -2.80
N LEU A 269 18.50 10.63 -2.67
CA LEU A 269 18.28 9.18 -2.87
C LEU A 269 18.75 8.74 -4.26
N ILE A 270 18.41 9.50 -5.31
CA ILE A 270 18.87 9.21 -6.69
C ILE A 270 20.40 9.23 -6.77
N ARG A 271 21.04 10.26 -6.22
CA ARG A 271 22.51 10.33 -6.16
C ARG A 271 23.12 9.14 -5.43
N ASP A 272 22.43 8.65 -4.38
CA ASP A 272 22.89 7.58 -3.50
C ASP A 272 22.49 6.17 -4.03
N GLY A 273 21.88 6.10 -5.26
CA GLY A 273 21.63 4.84 -5.98
C GLY A 273 20.16 4.46 -6.15
N ALA A 274 19.21 5.26 -5.64
CA ALA A 274 17.80 5.01 -5.95
C ALA A 274 17.50 5.25 -7.44
N ILE A 275 16.60 4.48 -8.00
CA ILE A 275 16.21 4.57 -9.41
C ILE A 275 15.36 5.83 -9.62
N PRO A 276 15.73 6.73 -10.55
CA PRO A 276 14.88 7.86 -10.88
C PRO A 276 13.59 7.36 -11.54
N LEU A 277 12.42 7.72 -10.99
CA LEU A 277 11.14 7.38 -11.58
C LEU A 277 10.73 8.46 -12.58
N VAL A 278 10.86 8.17 -13.85
CA VAL A 278 10.56 9.08 -14.96
C VAL A 278 9.30 8.65 -15.71
N GLU A 279 9.12 7.35 -15.91
CA GLU A 279 7.97 6.76 -16.58
C GLU A 279 7.51 5.47 -15.87
N ILE A 280 6.28 5.04 -16.17
CA ILE A 280 5.71 3.83 -15.52
C ILE A 280 6.50 2.57 -15.84
N LYS A 281 7.16 2.51 -16.99
CA LYS A 281 7.98 1.39 -17.41
C LYS A 281 9.12 1.11 -16.43
N ASP A 282 9.70 2.15 -15.82
CA ASP A 282 10.75 2.01 -14.81
C ASP A 282 10.29 1.08 -13.66
N ILE A 283 9.00 1.15 -13.29
CA ILE A 283 8.40 0.27 -12.28
C ILE A 283 8.10 -1.10 -12.86
N LEU A 284 7.48 -1.17 -14.04
CA LEU A 284 6.99 -2.41 -14.63
C LEU A 284 8.12 -3.42 -14.89
N ASP A 285 9.32 -2.95 -15.20
CA ASP A 285 10.50 -3.79 -15.42
C ASP A 285 10.87 -4.64 -14.18
N PHE A 286 10.41 -4.24 -13.00
CA PHE A 286 10.58 -4.99 -11.73
C PHE A 286 9.43 -5.95 -11.40
N TYR A 287 8.39 -6.00 -12.25
CA TYR A 287 7.22 -6.87 -12.09
C TYR A 287 7.05 -7.79 -13.30
N PRO A 288 8.00 -8.75 -13.52
CA PRO A 288 7.95 -9.62 -14.68
C PRO A 288 6.64 -10.43 -14.69
N GLY A 289 6.02 -10.49 -15.86
CA GLY A 289 4.76 -11.22 -16.05
C GLY A 289 3.49 -10.46 -15.67
N ILE A 290 3.60 -9.19 -15.24
CA ILE A 290 2.41 -8.37 -15.03
C ILE A 290 1.76 -8.06 -16.39
N LEU A 291 0.48 -8.41 -16.52
CA LEU A 291 -0.27 -8.17 -17.75
C LEU A 291 -1.06 -6.87 -17.64
N SER A 292 -1.08 -6.11 -18.73
CA SER A 292 -1.92 -4.93 -18.82
C SER A 292 -3.40 -5.34 -18.94
N LYS A 293 -4.26 -4.73 -18.14
CA LYS A 293 -5.72 -4.87 -18.28
C LYS A 293 -6.21 -4.35 -19.63
N LYS A 294 -5.47 -3.41 -20.24
CA LYS A 294 -5.75 -2.95 -21.62
C LYS A 294 -5.64 -4.07 -22.64
N ASP A 295 -4.79 -5.06 -22.40
CA ASP A 295 -4.65 -6.21 -23.30
C ASP A 295 -5.79 -7.22 -23.14
N ASN A 296 -6.53 -7.13 -22.00
CA ASN A 296 -7.71 -7.95 -21.67
C ASN A 296 -9.04 -7.19 -21.81
N GLU A 297 -9.03 -5.86 -21.90
CA GLU A 297 -10.19 -5.12 -22.38
C GLU A 297 -10.43 -5.59 -23.82
N GLU A 298 -11.62 -6.15 -24.06
CA GLU A 298 -12.07 -6.65 -25.35
C GLU A 298 -11.43 -5.83 -26.47
N LYS A 299 -10.68 -6.48 -27.36
CA LYS A 299 -10.28 -5.84 -28.61
C LYS A 299 -11.55 -5.23 -29.15
N ILE A 300 -11.67 -3.90 -28.99
CA ILE A 300 -12.79 -3.19 -29.60
C ILE A 300 -12.73 -3.66 -31.04
N ASP A 301 -13.70 -4.48 -31.43
CA ASP A 301 -13.74 -5.06 -32.78
C ASP A 301 -14.04 -3.93 -33.77
N LEU A 302 -12.97 -3.19 -34.07
CA LEU A 302 -12.97 -2.09 -35.05
C LEU A 302 -12.35 -2.59 -36.34
N ASP A 303 -13.07 -2.35 -37.42
CA ASP A 303 -12.45 -2.47 -38.71
C ASP A 303 -11.37 -1.39 -38.92
N LEU A 304 -10.57 -1.51 -40.00
CA LEU A 304 -9.45 -0.57 -40.25
C LEU A 304 -9.89 0.89 -40.38
N GLU A 305 -11.09 1.12 -40.87
CA GLU A 305 -11.65 2.46 -41.07
C GLU A 305 -12.16 3.05 -39.74
N GLU A 306 -12.83 2.23 -38.97
CA GLU A 306 -13.27 2.58 -37.59
C GLU A 306 -12.07 2.89 -36.71
N MET A 307 -10.99 2.10 -36.80
CA MET A 307 -9.74 2.30 -36.05
C MET A 307 -9.07 3.62 -36.43
N ALA A 308 -9.07 3.97 -37.71
CA ALA A 308 -8.47 5.23 -38.20
C ALA A 308 -9.21 6.45 -37.63
N VAL A 309 -10.55 6.44 -37.61
CA VAL A 309 -11.37 7.50 -37.03
C VAL A 309 -11.19 7.56 -35.51
N TYR A 310 -11.22 6.40 -34.83
CA TYR A 310 -11.02 6.29 -33.39
C TYR A 310 -9.69 6.92 -32.95
N ASN A 311 -8.58 6.56 -33.60
CA ASN A 311 -7.24 7.09 -33.32
C ASN A 311 -7.12 8.61 -33.50
N LEU A 312 -7.89 9.21 -34.40
CA LEU A 312 -7.92 10.66 -34.56
C LEU A 312 -8.65 11.33 -33.38
N ILE A 313 -9.79 10.78 -32.97
CA ILE A 313 -10.55 11.29 -31.81
C ILE A 313 -9.70 11.15 -30.53
N GLU A 314 -8.99 10.04 -30.34
CA GLU A 314 -8.07 9.82 -29.22
C GLU A 314 -6.94 10.86 -29.17
N LYS A 315 -6.45 11.31 -30.33
CA LYS A 315 -5.45 12.38 -30.47
C LYS A 315 -6.01 13.80 -30.30
N GLY A 316 -7.32 13.93 -30.02
CA GLY A 316 -7.99 15.23 -29.86
C GLY A 316 -8.50 15.85 -31.13
N ILE A 317 -8.42 15.16 -32.29
CA ILE A 317 -9.02 15.58 -33.55
C ILE A 317 -10.44 15.02 -33.58
N ASN A 318 -11.36 15.72 -32.92
CA ASN A 318 -12.70 15.24 -32.60
C ASN A 318 -13.83 15.89 -33.43
N ASN A 319 -13.49 16.85 -34.29
CA ASN A 319 -14.44 17.50 -35.18
C ASN A 319 -14.56 16.74 -36.50
N THR A 320 -15.79 16.48 -36.98
CA THR A 320 -16.05 15.72 -38.20
C THR A 320 -15.30 16.28 -39.40
N ASN A 321 -15.23 17.61 -39.60
CA ASN A 321 -14.56 18.21 -40.73
C ASN A 321 -13.04 17.98 -40.68
N ASP A 322 -12.45 18.07 -39.50
CA ASP A 322 -11.01 17.84 -39.30
C ASP A 322 -10.66 16.37 -39.52
N ILE A 323 -11.54 15.46 -39.13
CA ILE A 323 -11.40 14.01 -39.41
C ILE A 323 -11.44 13.76 -40.94
N CYS A 324 -12.39 14.40 -41.65
CA CYS A 324 -12.48 14.30 -43.09
C CYS A 324 -11.20 14.76 -43.79
N ILE A 325 -10.63 15.89 -43.35
CA ILE A 325 -9.38 16.44 -43.93
C ILE A 325 -8.22 15.46 -43.65
N ASN A 326 -8.08 14.95 -42.44
CA ASN A 326 -6.99 14.05 -42.06
C ASN A 326 -7.03 12.71 -42.81
N LEU A 327 -8.23 12.17 -43.02
CA LEU A 327 -8.41 10.87 -43.71
C LEU A 327 -8.63 11.03 -45.23
N ASN A 328 -8.68 12.27 -45.75
CA ASN A 328 -8.99 12.60 -47.14
C ASN A 328 -10.25 11.88 -47.65
N ASN A 329 -11.32 11.92 -46.84
CA ASN A 329 -12.58 11.26 -47.12
C ASN A 329 -13.75 12.24 -47.08
N GLU A 330 -14.85 11.88 -47.75
CA GLU A 330 -16.09 12.70 -47.78
C GLU A 330 -16.83 12.67 -46.47
N VAL A 331 -17.49 13.78 -46.10
CA VAL A 331 -18.25 13.95 -44.87
C VAL A 331 -19.29 12.84 -44.66
N PHE A 332 -19.97 12.43 -45.74
CA PHE A 332 -20.98 11.37 -45.68
C PHE A 332 -20.36 10.04 -45.22
N TYR A 333 -19.17 9.70 -45.72
CA TYR A 333 -18.48 8.48 -45.37
C TYR A 333 -17.99 8.48 -43.89
N ILE A 334 -17.39 9.57 -43.45
CA ILE A 334 -16.95 9.73 -42.09
C ILE A 334 -18.13 9.67 -41.10
N ASN A 335 -19.26 10.33 -41.43
CA ASN A 335 -20.45 10.26 -40.57
C ASN A 335 -21.01 8.83 -40.45
N LYS A 336 -20.91 8.00 -41.48
CA LYS A 336 -21.29 6.59 -41.43
C LYS A 336 -20.42 5.82 -40.38
N ILE A 337 -19.11 6.08 -40.39
CA ILE A 337 -18.19 5.46 -39.43
C ILE A 337 -18.44 5.98 -38.00
N LEU A 338 -18.60 7.29 -37.83
CA LEU A 338 -18.93 7.90 -36.55
C LEU A 338 -20.24 7.33 -35.95
N THR A 339 -21.28 7.17 -36.80
CA THR A 339 -22.54 6.56 -36.39
C THR A 339 -22.34 5.08 -35.94
N LYS A 340 -21.52 4.32 -36.67
CA LYS A 340 -21.21 2.94 -36.28
C LYS A 340 -20.48 2.89 -34.93
N LEU A 341 -19.51 3.76 -34.69
CA LEU A 341 -18.76 3.85 -33.42
C LEU A 341 -19.68 4.28 -32.28
N GLU A 342 -20.62 5.19 -32.54
CA GLU A 342 -21.65 5.62 -31.57
C GLU A 342 -22.60 4.48 -31.22
N LEU A 343 -23.09 3.73 -32.21
CA LEU A 343 -23.95 2.55 -32.02
C LEU A 343 -23.23 1.41 -31.27
N LYS A 344 -21.92 1.26 -31.44
CA LYS A 344 -21.07 0.34 -30.67
C LYS A 344 -20.81 0.85 -29.24
N GLY A 345 -21.23 2.06 -28.88
CA GLY A 345 -21.00 2.65 -27.55
C GLY A 345 -19.54 3.03 -27.28
N ILE A 346 -18.75 3.26 -28.34
CA ILE A 346 -17.32 3.57 -28.27
C ILE A 346 -17.09 5.07 -28.19
N ILE A 347 -17.93 5.84 -28.88
CA ILE A 347 -17.90 7.31 -28.87
C ILE A 347 -19.29 7.86 -28.56
N GLU A 348 -19.33 9.10 -28.08
CA GLU A 348 -20.58 9.87 -27.93
C GLU A 348 -20.45 11.24 -28.58
N LYS A 349 -21.59 11.77 -29.04
CA LYS A 349 -21.66 13.08 -29.67
C LYS A 349 -21.77 14.17 -28.60
N ILE A 350 -20.81 15.11 -28.58
CA ILE A 350 -20.77 16.22 -27.63
C ILE A 350 -21.49 17.44 -28.19
N SER A 351 -21.35 17.69 -29.48
CA SER A 351 -21.98 18.79 -30.21
C SER A 351 -22.37 18.37 -31.63
N MET A 352 -22.88 19.30 -32.46
CA MET A 352 -23.38 18.98 -33.79
C MET A 352 -22.35 18.24 -34.68
N ASN A 353 -21.05 18.53 -34.49
CA ASN A 353 -19.96 17.95 -35.31
C ASN A 353 -18.79 17.46 -34.44
N GLU A 354 -18.93 17.30 -33.17
CA GLU A 354 -17.85 16.89 -32.25
C GLU A 354 -18.21 15.64 -31.48
N PHE A 355 -17.25 14.76 -31.32
CA PHE A 355 -17.38 13.47 -30.68
C PHE A 355 -16.29 13.27 -29.60
N GLN A 356 -16.58 12.48 -28.59
CA GLN A 356 -15.60 12.04 -27.61
C GLN A 356 -15.67 10.53 -27.41
N ILE A 357 -14.55 9.93 -27.00
CA ILE A 357 -14.50 8.52 -26.63
C ILE A 357 -15.24 8.33 -25.30
N LEU A 358 -16.17 7.38 -25.26
CA LEU A 358 -16.77 6.88 -24.03
C LEU A 358 -15.73 6.04 -23.30
N LYS A 359 -15.40 6.45 -22.06
CA LYS A 359 -14.46 5.75 -21.19
C LYS A 359 -15.14 4.60 -20.45
#